data_4cc72de49b0cbe36970381c7ed744cbd
#
_entry.id   4cc72de49b0cbe36970381c7ed744cbd
#
_cell.length_a   1.000
_cell.length_b   1.000
_cell.length_c   1.000
_cell.angle_alpha   90.00
_cell.angle_beta   90.00
_cell.angle_gamma   90.00
#
_symmetry.space_group_name_H-M   'P 1'
#
loop_
_entity.id
_entity.type
_entity.pdbx_description
1 polymer ?
#
loop_
_entity_poly.entity_id
_entity_poly.type
_entity_poly.pdbx_seq_one_letter_code
_entity_poly.pdbx_strand_id
1 'polypeptide(L)'
;MTPSPAAPAAQPARSDRLTVIALSALAYIVAVGLHEHLGHSLACLLLGSHPTELGAFYSNCDYSGLSDLRIRLVALAGPVVSLAIGVVCFVLLRLRPPRAANGYYFVWLLGTLGLMAATGYLFFSGMTGIGDFGTTRDGVFYQAAPEWLWRVILTVVGLAAYFLVIRLAVRELDPHIGGVGRVRIRYARLLVLASYLTGVVVSVGIGLLNPHGLIIVAISAAASSLGASSGFLWMMQLLDRERPVALPGLVVQRSWRWIALGAAATIVYAIVFGPTLRP
;
A
#
# COMPACT_ATOMS: atom_id res chain seq x y z
N MET A 1 -50.69 29.28 -15.55
CA MET A 1 -49.28 28.90 -15.78
C MET A 1 -49.01 27.66 -14.94
N THR A 2 -48.98 26.51 -15.58
CA THR A 2 -48.60 25.24 -14.92
C THR A 2 -47.07 25.22 -14.74
N PRO A 3 -46.53 24.92 -13.55
CA PRO A 3 -45.10 24.84 -13.36
C PRO A 3 -44.53 23.71 -14.25
N SER A 4 -43.50 24.04 -15.01
CA SER A 4 -42.76 23.06 -15.82
C SER A 4 -42.25 21.94 -14.92
N PRO A 5 -42.34 20.66 -15.28
CA PRO A 5 -41.84 19.58 -14.48
C PRO A 5 -40.32 19.74 -14.29
N ALA A 6 -39.90 19.75 -13.03
CA ALA A 6 -38.47 19.82 -12.68
C ALA A 6 -37.71 18.67 -13.41
N ALA A 7 -36.67 19.06 -14.14
CA ALA A 7 -35.79 18.04 -14.81
C ALA A 7 -35.33 16.99 -13.79
N PRO A 8 -35.37 15.71 -14.14
CA PRO A 8 -34.94 14.64 -13.24
C PRO A 8 -33.51 14.90 -12.80
N ALA A 9 -33.28 14.92 -11.49
CA ALA A 9 -31.95 15.13 -10.92
C ALA A 9 -30.99 14.09 -11.54
N ALA A 10 -29.95 14.57 -12.22
CA ALA A 10 -28.96 13.72 -12.87
C ALA A 10 -28.44 12.68 -11.85
N GLN A 11 -28.60 11.40 -12.18
CA GLN A 11 -28.09 10.34 -11.31
C GLN A 11 -26.57 10.51 -11.17
N PRO A 12 -26.07 10.47 -9.93
CA PRO A 12 -24.65 10.64 -9.70
C PRO A 12 -23.85 9.56 -10.43
N ALA A 13 -22.87 9.97 -11.23
CA ALA A 13 -21.97 9.04 -11.92
C ALA A 13 -21.27 8.13 -10.89
N ARG A 14 -21.30 6.83 -11.12
CA ARG A 14 -20.69 5.83 -10.22
C ARG A 14 -19.35 5.39 -10.77
N SER A 15 -18.35 5.26 -9.88
CA SER A 15 -17.07 4.65 -10.26
C SER A 15 -17.24 3.20 -10.72
N ASP A 16 -16.51 2.83 -11.77
CA ASP A 16 -16.50 1.48 -12.32
C ASP A 16 -15.77 0.51 -11.40
N ARG A 17 -16.48 -0.48 -10.88
CA ARG A 17 -15.94 -1.42 -9.89
C ARG A 17 -14.78 -2.24 -10.43
N LEU A 18 -14.87 -2.71 -11.67
CA LEU A 18 -13.82 -3.56 -12.24
C LEU A 18 -12.52 -2.81 -12.46
N THR A 19 -12.62 -1.55 -12.90
CA THR A 19 -11.44 -0.67 -13.03
C THR A 19 -10.85 -0.33 -11.67
N VAL A 20 -11.67 -0.09 -10.63
CA VAL A 20 -11.19 0.12 -9.25
C VAL A 20 -10.43 -1.11 -8.75
N ILE A 21 -10.97 -2.31 -8.94
CA ILE A 21 -10.31 -3.57 -8.55
C ILE A 21 -8.96 -3.72 -9.28
N ALA A 22 -8.94 -3.51 -10.60
CA ALA A 22 -7.72 -3.65 -11.39
C ALA A 22 -6.63 -2.65 -10.99
N LEU A 23 -7.01 -1.37 -10.77
CA LEU A 23 -6.09 -0.33 -10.28
C LEU A 23 -5.57 -0.66 -8.88
N SER A 24 -6.43 -1.23 -8.03
CA SER A 24 -6.06 -1.63 -6.68
C SER A 24 -5.08 -2.79 -6.69
N ALA A 25 -5.35 -3.84 -7.44
CA ALA A 25 -4.45 -4.98 -7.61
C ALA A 25 -3.07 -4.51 -8.11
N LEU A 26 -3.06 -3.67 -9.16
CA LEU A 26 -1.83 -3.10 -9.70
C LEU A 26 -1.06 -2.28 -8.65
N ALA A 27 -1.74 -1.41 -7.89
CA ALA A 27 -1.09 -0.58 -6.88
C ALA A 27 -0.46 -1.40 -5.76
N TYR A 28 -1.14 -2.45 -5.28
CA TYR A 28 -0.58 -3.35 -4.26
C TYR A 28 0.65 -4.10 -4.76
N ILE A 29 0.59 -4.67 -5.97
CA ILE A 29 1.71 -5.40 -6.55
C ILE A 29 2.91 -4.48 -6.79
N VAL A 30 2.67 -3.29 -7.32
CA VAL A 30 3.74 -2.31 -7.54
C VAL A 30 4.34 -1.87 -6.20
N ALA A 31 3.53 -1.57 -5.18
CA ALA A 31 4.02 -1.16 -3.88
C ALA A 31 4.90 -2.23 -3.22
N VAL A 32 4.42 -3.48 -3.19
CA VAL A 32 5.16 -4.60 -2.59
C VAL A 32 6.38 -4.96 -3.44
N GLY A 33 6.24 -5.06 -4.76
CA GLY A 33 7.35 -5.41 -5.66
C GLY A 33 8.50 -4.40 -5.58
N LEU A 34 8.19 -3.11 -5.48
CA LEU A 34 9.21 -2.08 -5.30
C LEU A 34 9.85 -2.15 -3.90
N HIS A 35 9.09 -2.41 -2.85
CA HIS A 35 9.62 -2.61 -1.50
C HIS A 35 10.61 -3.77 -1.46
N GLU A 36 10.21 -4.95 -1.94
CA GLU A 36 11.02 -6.16 -1.86
C GLU A 36 12.21 -6.15 -2.84
N HIS A 37 11.93 -5.84 -4.12
CA HIS A 37 12.95 -6.03 -5.16
C HIS A 37 13.79 -4.76 -5.40
N LEU A 38 13.20 -3.57 -5.45
CA LEU A 38 13.95 -2.32 -5.55
C LEU A 38 14.52 -1.87 -4.20
N GLY A 39 13.90 -2.27 -3.10
CA GLY A 39 14.40 -2.05 -1.75
C GLY A 39 15.44 -3.11 -1.37
N HIS A 40 15.02 -4.21 -0.77
CA HIS A 40 15.90 -5.21 -0.18
C HIS A 40 16.84 -5.88 -1.18
N SER A 41 16.31 -6.38 -2.32
CA SER A 41 17.13 -7.13 -3.29
C SER A 41 18.20 -6.24 -3.94
N LEU A 42 17.83 -5.03 -4.37
CA LEU A 42 18.80 -4.11 -4.95
C LEU A 42 19.83 -3.66 -3.93
N ALA A 43 19.45 -3.38 -2.69
CA ALA A 43 20.39 -3.04 -1.63
C ALA A 43 21.34 -4.19 -1.32
N CYS A 44 20.86 -5.44 -1.32
CA CYS A 44 21.68 -6.62 -1.18
C CYS A 44 22.81 -6.66 -2.23
N LEU A 45 22.47 -6.45 -3.50
CA LEU A 45 23.43 -6.38 -4.61
C LEU A 45 24.42 -5.22 -4.46
N LEU A 46 23.92 -4.01 -4.17
CA LEU A 46 24.76 -2.81 -4.05
C LEU A 46 25.73 -2.86 -2.87
N LEU A 47 25.39 -3.63 -1.83
CA LEU A 47 26.23 -3.82 -0.65
C LEU A 47 27.20 -5.00 -0.76
N GLY A 48 27.28 -5.64 -1.94
CA GLY A 48 28.29 -6.64 -2.27
C GLY A 48 27.89 -8.08 -1.94
N SER A 49 26.58 -8.35 -1.90
CA SER A 49 26.04 -9.70 -1.76
C SER A 49 25.06 -10.03 -2.90
N HIS A 50 24.31 -11.12 -2.78
CA HIS A 50 23.32 -11.52 -3.78
C HIS A 50 22.03 -12.01 -3.12
N PRO A 51 20.87 -11.76 -3.74
CA PRO A 51 19.63 -12.35 -3.29
C PRO A 51 19.64 -13.87 -3.46
N THR A 52 19.22 -14.59 -2.44
CA THR A 52 19.10 -16.07 -2.47
C THR A 52 17.69 -16.52 -2.80
N GLU A 53 16.69 -15.69 -2.46
CA GLU A 53 15.28 -15.92 -2.78
C GLU A 53 14.60 -14.61 -3.09
N LEU A 54 13.79 -14.61 -4.16
CA LEU A 54 12.92 -13.50 -4.57
C LEU A 54 11.48 -13.99 -4.53
N GLY A 55 10.82 -13.77 -3.42
CA GLY A 55 9.40 -14.06 -3.22
C GLY A 55 8.50 -12.86 -3.54
N ALA A 56 7.19 -13.10 -3.56
CA ALA A 56 6.21 -12.04 -3.77
C ALA A 56 6.12 -11.05 -2.59
N PHE A 57 6.47 -11.47 -1.39
CA PHE A 57 6.32 -10.68 -0.15
C PHE A 57 7.55 -10.76 0.75
N TYR A 58 8.68 -11.15 0.22
CA TYR A 58 9.96 -11.16 0.91
C TYR A 58 11.10 -11.27 -0.10
N SER A 59 12.28 -10.87 0.34
CA SER A 59 13.53 -11.06 -0.38
C SER A 59 14.61 -11.48 0.62
N ASN A 60 15.20 -12.64 0.41
CA ASN A 60 16.32 -13.11 1.21
C ASN A 60 17.64 -12.73 0.55
N CYS A 61 18.57 -12.22 1.36
CA CYS A 61 19.93 -11.89 0.96
C CYS A 61 20.91 -12.88 1.59
N ASP A 62 21.97 -13.23 0.89
CA ASP A 62 23.10 -13.94 1.53
C ASP A 62 23.84 -12.97 2.44
N TYR A 63 23.67 -13.14 3.75
CA TYR A 63 24.34 -12.31 4.75
C TYR A 63 25.74 -12.81 5.13
N SER A 64 26.21 -13.90 4.51
CA SER A 64 27.56 -14.42 4.75
C SER A 64 28.59 -13.39 4.25
N GLY A 65 29.49 -12.98 5.15
CA GLY A 65 30.51 -11.95 4.81
C GLY A 65 30.06 -10.50 4.83
N LEU A 66 28.76 -10.20 5.07
CA LEU A 66 28.32 -8.83 5.31
C LEU A 66 28.53 -8.42 6.77
N SER A 67 28.96 -7.15 6.97
CA SER A 67 28.96 -6.57 8.30
C SER A 67 27.54 -6.26 8.80
N ASP A 68 27.36 -6.19 10.11
CA ASP A 68 26.05 -5.87 10.73
C ASP A 68 25.46 -4.56 10.18
N LEU A 69 26.29 -3.57 9.90
CA LEU A 69 25.82 -2.31 9.29
C LEU A 69 25.21 -2.56 7.90
N ARG A 70 25.86 -3.37 7.06
CA ARG A 70 25.36 -3.67 5.72
C ARG A 70 24.04 -4.47 5.79
N ILE A 71 23.94 -5.42 6.71
CA ILE A 71 22.68 -6.18 6.95
C ILE A 71 21.56 -5.22 7.34
N ARG A 72 21.80 -4.30 8.27
CA ARG A 72 20.82 -3.28 8.68
C ARG A 72 20.44 -2.35 7.52
N LEU A 73 21.36 -2.00 6.63
CA LEU A 73 21.07 -1.20 5.44
C LEU A 73 20.21 -1.95 4.43
N VAL A 74 20.43 -3.28 4.24
CA VAL A 74 19.53 -4.11 3.44
C VAL A 74 18.13 -4.09 4.04
N ALA A 75 17.99 -4.29 5.35
CA ALA A 75 16.70 -4.26 6.03
C ALA A 75 15.99 -2.89 5.90
N LEU A 76 16.74 -1.80 6.03
CA LEU A 76 16.20 -0.45 5.95
C LEU A 76 15.72 -0.08 4.53
N ALA A 77 16.30 -0.68 3.49
CA ALA A 77 16.09 -0.27 2.11
C ALA A 77 14.63 -0.43 1.64
N GLY A 78 13.93 -1.51 2.03
CA GLY A 78 12.51 -1.70 1.72
C GLY A 78 11.63 -0.56 2.24
N PRO A 79 11.64 -0.27 3.54
CA PRO A 79 10.91 0.87 4.11
C PRO A 79 11.28 2.22 3.49
N VAL A 80 12.55 2.46 3.19
CA VAL A 80 13.01 3.71 2.54
C VAL A 80 12.44 3.84 1.13
N VAL A 81 12.45 2.79 0.34
CA VAL A 81 11.82 2.79 -1.00
C VAL A 81 10.31 3.02 -0.88
N SER A 82 9.64 2.37 0.06
CA SER A 82 8.20 2.57 0.30
C SER A 82 7.90 4.03 0.69
N LEU A 83 8.70 4.62 1.57
CA LEU A 83 8.58 6.03 1.95
C LEU A 83 8.78 6.95 0.75
N ALA A 84 9.82 6.69 -0.07
CA ALA A 84 10.13 7.47 -1.25
C ALA A 84 8.98 7.44 -2.27
N ILE A 85 8.42 6.25 -2.56
CA ILE A 85 7.25 6.09 -3.43
C ILE A 85 6.08 6.92 -2.90
N GLY A 86 5.79 6.79 -1.62
CA GLY A 86 4.72 7.54 -0.97
C GLY A 86 4.88 9.04 -1.12
N VAL A 87 6.06 9.57 -0.76
CA VAL A 87 6.38 10.99 -0.87
C VAL A 87 6.29 11.48 -2.31
N VAL A 88 6.90 10.76 -3.26
CA VAL A 88 6.86 11.12 -4.69
C VAL A 88 5.44 11.17 -5.22
N CYS A 89 4.60 10.18 -4.90
CA CYS A 89 3.21 10.16 -5.31
C CYS A 89 2.42 11.35 -4.75
N PHE A 90 2.57 11.68 -3.47
CA PHE A 90 1.86 12.81 -2.86
C PHE A 90 2.38 14.17 -3.35
N VAL A 91 3.67 14.30 -3.62
CA VAL A 91 4.25 15.48 -4.27
C VAL A 91 3.69 15.63 -5.70
N LEU A 92 3.62 14.53 -6.46
CA LEU A 92 3.05 14.53 -7.79
C LEU A 92 1.58 14.94 -7.79
N LEU A 93 0.76 14.43 -6.87
CA LEU A 93 -0.64 14.82 -6.73
C LEU A 93 -0.82 16.31 -6.47
N ARG A 94 0.09 16.95 -5.75
CA ARG A 94 0.01 18.38 -5.43
C ARG A 94 0.58 19.29 -6.51
N LEU A 95 1.68 18.91 -7.13
CA LEU A 95 2.38 19.75 -8.11
C LEU A 95 1.87 19.54 -9.53
N ARG A 96 1.57 18.30 -9.90
CA ARG A 96 1.15 17.90 -11.25
C ARG A 96 0.14 16.76 -11.22
N PRO A 97 -1.05 16.99 -10.67
CA PRO A 97 -2.04 15.93 -10.54
C PRO A 97 -2.39 15.34 -11.91
N PRO A 98 -2.52 14.01 -12.02
CA PRO A 98 -3.01 13.38 -13.24
C PRO A 98 -4.39 13.93 -13.61
N ARG A 99 -4.57 14.33 -14.89
CA ARG A 99 -5.85 14.89 -15.36
C ARG A 99 -6.97 13.86 -15.39
N ALA A 100 -6.64 12.60 -15.67
CA ALA A 100 -7.61 11.51 -15.70
C ALA A 100 -7.87 10.97 -14.29
N ALA A 101 -9.14 10.80 -13.94
CA ALA A 101 -9.56 10.29 -12.62
C ALA A 101 -8.93 8.94 -12.24
N ASN A 102 -8.78 8.03 -13.22
CA ASN A 102 -8.14 6.73 -13.03
C ASN A 102 -6.66 6.87 -12.62
N GLY A 103 -5.94 7.77 -13.30
CA GLY A 103 -4.53 8.05 -12.97
C GLY A 103 -4.38 8.72 -11.59
N TYR A 104 -5.26 9.70 -11.29
CA TYR A 104 -5.28 10.33 -9.96
C TYR A 104 -5.50 9.30 -8.86
N TYR A 105 -6.51 8.45 -9.02
CA TYR A 105 -6.82 7.40 -8.05
C TYR A 105 -5.67 6.40 -7.89
N PHE A 106 -5.03 5.97 -8.98
CA PHE A 106 -3.88 5.08 -8.94
C PHE A 106 -2.71 5.68 -8.16
N VAL A 107 -2.34 6.94 -8.47
CA VAL A 107 -1.22 7.62 -7.79
C VAL A 107 -1.53 7.85 -6.32
N TRP A 108 -2.77 8.26 -5.98
CA TRP A 108 -3.21 8.39 -4.59
C TRP A 108 -3.12 7.06 -3.83
N LEU A 109 -3.59 5.98 -4.44
CA LEU A 109 -3.59 4.66 -3.82
C LEU A 109 -2.17 4.13 -3.62
N LEU A 110 -1.33 4.21 -4.66
CA LEU A 110 0.07 3.79 -4.58
C LEU A 110 0.85 4.57 -3.53
N GLY A 111 0.67 5.90 -3.51
CA GLY A 111 1.29 6.76 -2.51
C GLY A 111 0.84 6.44 -1.08
N THR A 112 -0.45 6.19 -0.89
CA THR A 112 -1.01 5.80 0.41
C THR A 112 -0.45 4.46 0.88
N LEU A 113 -0.39 3.46 0.01
CA LEU A 113 0.19 2.15 0.31
C LEU A 113 1.68 2.25 0.67
N GLY A 114 2.45 3.03 -0.09
CA GLY A 114 3.87 3.24 0.21
C GLY A 114 4.10 3.86 1.59
N LEU A 115 3.37 4.94 1.94
CA LEU A 115 3.47 5.56 3.26
C LEU A 115 2.97 4.65 4.38
N MET A 116 1.87 3.92 4.15
CA MET A 116 1.35 2.96 5.11
C MET A 116 2.34 1.81 5.36
N ALA A 117 2.98 1.28 4.31
CA ALA A 117 4.00 0.26 4.45
C ALA A 117 5.19 0.78 5.27
N ALA A 118 5.77 1.93 4.90
CA ALA A 118 6.93 2.49 5.60
C ALA A 118 6.66 2.72 7.10
N THR A 119 5.48 3.24 7.46
CA THR A 119 5.13 3.52 8.87
C THR A 119 4.56 2.31 9.59
N GLY A 120 3.85 1.44 8.87
CA GLY A 120 3.30 0.20 9.40
C GLY A 120 4.38 -0.79 9.82
N TYR A 121 5.50 -0.86 9.09
CA TYR A 121 6.65 -1.70 9.49
C TYR A 121 7.29 -1.23 10.80
N LEU A 122 7.36 0.08 11.07
CA LEU A 122 7.81 0.57 12.39
C LEU A 122 6.93 0.00 13.51
N PHE A 123 5.61 0.17 13.36
CA PHE A 123 4.64 -0.30 14.34
C PHE A 123 4.67 -1.83 14.49
N PHE A 124 4.65 -2.56 13.37
CA PHE A 124 4.68 -4.02 13.36
C PHE A 124 5.94 -4.57 14.03
N SER A 125 7.11 -4.06 13.63
CA SER A 125 8.39 -4.51 14.20
C SER A 125 8.53 -4.16 15.68
N GLY A 126 8.03 -3.01 16.10
CA GLY A 126 7.99 -2.63 17.52
C GLY A 126 7.18 -3.60 18.37
N MET A 127 5.99 -4.00 17.90
CA MET A 127 5.13 -4.93 18.62
C MET A 127 5.67 -6.36 18.62
N THR A 128 6.13 -6.83 17.47
CA THR A 128 6.47 -8.25 17.27
C THR A 128 7.95 -8.56 17.50
N GLY A 129 8.83 -7.59 17.31
CA GLY A 129 10.29 -7.76 17.31
C GLY A 129 10.86 -8.29 15.99
N ILE A 130 10.00 -8.62 14.99
CA ILE A 130 10.40 -9.14 13.68
C ILE A 130 10.11 -8.12 12.57
N GLY A 131 10.56 -8.40 11.34
CA GLY A 131 10.43 -7.54 10.18
C GLY A 131 11.54 -6.50 10.07
N ASP A 132 11.45 -5.59 9.13
CA ASP A 132 12.55 -4.72 8.69
C ASP A 132 13.17 -3.88 9.80
N PHE A 133 12.37 -3.36 10.72
CA PHE A 133 12.84 -2.65 11.92
C PHE A 133 12.96 -3.56 13.14
N GLY A 134 12.90 -4.88 12.96
CA GLY A 134 12.94 -5.84 14.04
C GLY A 134 14.28 -5.86 14.79
N THR A 135 14.27 -6.60 15.90
CA THR A 135 15.45 -6.89 16.74
C THR A 135 16.09 -8.24 16.37
N THR A 136 15.51 -8.98 15.44
CA THR A 136 16.10 -10.17 14.83
C THR A 136 17.30 -9.83 13.95
N ARG A 137 18.14 -10.84 13.62
CA ARG A 137 19.43 -10.65 12.92
C ARG A 137 19.30 -9.89 11.59
N ASP A 138 18.18 -10.02 10.92
CA ASP A 138 17.86 -9.41 9.64
C ASP A 138 17.14 -8.06 9.78
N GLY A 139 16.97 -7.54 10.98
CA GLY A 139 16.32 -6.27 11.26
C GLY A 139 17.29 -5.12 11.56
N VAL A 140 16.81 -3.89 11.37
CA VAL A 140 17.59 -2.66 11.60
C VAL A 140 18.07 -2.54 13.05
N PHE A 141 17.24 -2.97 14.02
CA PHE A 141 17.53 -2.85 15.46
C PHE A 141 18.12 -4.13 16.06
N TYR A 142 18.73 -4.98 15.23
CA TYR A 142 19.46 -6.15 15.73
C TYR A 142 20.49 -5.75 16.79
N GLN A 143 20.49 -6.42 17.93
CA GLN A 143 21.36 -6.18 19.10
C GLN A 143 21.28 -4.76 19.69
N ALA A 144 20.28 -3.97 19.34
CA ALA A 144 20.07 -2.67 19.97
C ALA A 144 19.62 -2.85 21.44
N ALA A 145 20.41 -2.33 22.39
CA ALA A 145 20.15 -2.47 23.82
C ALA A 145 19.72 -1.12 24.44
N PRO A 146 18.78 -1.13 25.38
CA PRO A 146 17.94 -2.28 25.76
C PRO A 146 16.82 -2.52 24.74
N GLU A 147 16.58 -3.77 24.36
CA GLU A 147 15.64 -4.16 23.31
C GLU A 147 14.22 -3.62 23.56
N TRP A 148 13.72 -3.75 24.78
CA TRP A 148 12.35 -3.30 25.11
C TRP A 148 12.14 -1.80 24.84
N LEU A 149 13.17 -0.96 25.04
CA LEU A 149 13.07 0.48 24.81
C LEU A 149 12.88 0.79 23.30
N TRP A 150 13.68 0.15 22.46
CA TRP A 150 13.55 0.32 21.01
C TRP A 150 12.22 -0.17 20.51
N ARG A 151 11.72 -1.31 21.00
CA ARG A 151 10.40 -1.83 20.65
C ARG A 151 9.29 -0.87 21.05
N VAL A 152 9.35 -0.26 22.23
CA VAL A 152 8.38 0.76 22.65
C VAL A 152 8.46 2.00 21.75
N ILE A 153 9.66 2.51 21.48
CA ILE A 153 9.87 3.68 20.60
C ILE A 153 9.28 3.39 19.21
N LEU A 154 9.64 2.27 18.59
CA LEU A 154 9.15 1.87 17.28
C LEU A 154 7.62 1.76 17.25
N THR A 155 7.02 1.16 18.28
CA THR A 155 5.57 1.03 18.40
C THR A 155 4.89 2.39 18.47
N VAL A 156 5.35 3.28 19.37
CA VAL A 156 4.73 4.60 19.58
C VAL A 156 4.93 5.51 18.35
N VAL A 157 6.15 5.59 17.85
CA VAL A 157 6.48 6.42 16.68
C VAL A 157 5.78 5.87 15.43
N GLY A 158 5.78 4.55 15.24
CA GLY A 158 5.11 3.89 14.12
C GLY A 158 3.61 4.12 14.14
N LEU A 159 2.95 3.97 15.30
CA LEU A 159 1.51 4.22 15.44
C LEU A 159 1.16 5.69 15.15
N ALA A 160 1.92 6.62 15.71
CA ALA A 160 1.72 8.06 15.48
C ALA A 160 1.92 8.42 14.00
N ALA A 161 3.01 7.96 13.39
CA ALA A 161 3.31 8.20 11.97
C ALA A 161 2.23 7.56 11.06
N TYR A 162 1.81 6.34 11.36
CA TYR A 162 0.76 5.65 10.62
C TYR A 162 -0.57 6.40 10.67
N PHE A 163 -0.95 6.91 11.84
CA PHE A 163 -2.16 7.74 11.98
C PHE A 163 -2.06 9.04 11.17
N LEU A 164 -0.89 9.70 11.17
CA LEU A 164 -0.65 10.90 10.35
C LEU A 164 -0.75 10.59 8.86
N VAL A 165 -0.27 9.42 8.41
CA VAL A 165 -0.42 8.96 7.02
C VAL A 165 -1.89 8.78 6.65
N ILE A 166 -2.70 8.15 7.52
CA ILE A 166 -4.14 8.02 7.29
C ILE A 166 -4.79 9.41 7.15
N ARG A 167 -4.47 10.35 8.02
CA ARG A 167 -4.99 11.72 7.92
C ARG A 167 -4.55 12.43 6.65
N LEU A 168 -3.30 12.26 6.25
CA LEU A 168 -2.78 12.81 4.99
C LEU A 168 -3.53 12.23 3.78
N ALA A 169 -3.70 10.93 3.73
CA ALA A 169 -4.41 10.25 2.64
C ALA A 169 -5.87 10.67 2.54
N VAL A 170 -6.55 10.82 3.70
CA VAL A 170 -7.92 11.36 3.76
C VAL A 170 -7.93 12.80 3.29
N ARG A 171 -7.05 13.66 3.79
CA ARG A 171 -6.98 15.08 3.42
C ARG A 171 -6.81 15.28 1.92
N GLU A 172 -6.04 14.40 1.28
CA GLU A 172 -5.79 14.45 -0.17
C GLU A 172 -7.01 13.97 -0.97
N LEU A 173 -7.69 12.91 -0.51
CA LEU A 173 -8.84 12.33 -1.22
C LEU A 173 -10.13 13.13 -0.99
N ASP A 174 -10.32 13.64 0.23
CA ASP A 174 -11.58 14.24 0.70
C ASP A 174 -12.13 15.35 -0.22
N PRO A 175 -11.33 16.31 -0.74
CA PRO A 175 -11.84 17.34 -1.66
C PRO A 175 -12.38 16.78 -2.97
N HIS A 176 -12.01 15.58 -3.33
CA HIS A 176 -12.37 14.95 -4.60
C HIS A 176 -13.58 14.01 -4.49
N ILE A 177 -14.03 13.67 -3.30
CA ILE A 177 -15.22 12.83 -3.13
C ILE A 177 -16.47 13.66 -3.30
N GLY A 178 -17.24 13.38 -4.35
CA GLY A 178 -18.48 14.10 -4.65
C GLY A 178 -19.63 13.78 -3.69
N GLY A 179 -20.64 14.67 -3.68
CA GLY A 179 -21.84 14.52 -2.88
C GLY A 179 -21.71 15.03 -1.43
N VAL A 180 -22.76 14.81 -0.63
CA VAL A 180 -22.87 15.21 0.77
C VAL A 180 -23.43 14.04 1.60
N GLY A 181 -23.10 13.95 2.86
CA GLY A 181 -23.65 13.00 3.83
C GLY A 181 -23.46 11.55 3.41
N ARG A 182 -24.55 10.78 3.40
CA ARG A 182 -24.53 9.35 3.07
C ARG A 182 -24.07 9.03 1.64
N VAL A 183 -24.37 9.94 0.69
CA VAL A 183 -23.96 9.76 -0.72
C VAL A 183 -22.44 9.81 -0.84
N ARG A 184 -21.82 10.80 -0.23
CA ARG A 184 -20.37 10.98 -0.16
C ARG A 184 -19.67 9.77 0.44
N ILE A 185 -20.16 9.28 1.59
CA ILE A 185 -19.62 8.08 2.23
C ILE A 185 -19.75 6.84 1.33
N ARG A 186 -20.83 6.71 0.57
CA ARG A 186 -20.99 5.58 -0.37
C ARG A 186 -19.95 5.61 -1.49
N TYR A 187 -19.61 6.78 -2.03
CA TYR A 187 -18.56 6.92 -3.04
C TYR A 187 -17.18 6.61 -2.48
N ALA A 188 -16.84 7.18 -1.34
CA ALA A 188 -15.58 6.90 -0.67
C ALA A 188 -15.43 5.40 -0.33
N ARG A 189 -16.52 4.77 0.15
CA ARG A 189 -16.52 3.35 0.50
C ARG A 189 -16.13 2.46 -0.67
N LEU A 190 -16.63 2.74 -1.87
CA LEU A 190 -16.26 1.96 -3.04
C LEU A 190 -14.75 2.07 -3.33
N LEU A 191 -14.19 3.28 -3.28
CA LEU A 191 -12.77 3.49 -3.59
C LEU A 191 -11.86 2.90 -2.52
N VAL A 192 -12.18 3.10 -1.25
CA VAL A 192 -11.31 2.73 -0.14
C VAL A 192 -11.46 1.25 0.23
N LEU A 193 -12.71 0.79 0.44
CA LEU A 193 -12.95 -0.59 0.88
C LEU A 193 -12.70 -1.61 -0.23
N ALA A 194 -13.06 -1.29 -1.49
CA ALA A 194 -12.74 -2.19 -2.60
C ALA A 194 -11.24 -2.34 -2.78
N SER A 195 -10.45 -1.25 -2.58
CA SER A 195 -8.98 -1.34 -2.62
C SER A 195 -8.42 -2.24 -1.53
N TYR A 196 -8.88 -2.05 -0.30
CA TYR A 196 -8.45 -2.87 0.83
C TYR A 196 -8.75 -4.35 0.58
N LEU A 197 -9.99 -4.68 0.23
CA LEU A 197 -10.40 -6.07 -0.01
C LEU A 197 -9.65 -6.68 -1.20
N THR A 198 -9.45 -5.91 -2.28
CA THR A 198 -8.67 -6.39 -3.43
C THR A 198 -7.23 -6.68 -3.04
N GLY A 199 -6.60 -5.78 -2.30
CA GLY A 199 -5.24 -5.96 -1.81
C GLY A 199 -5.10 -7.22 -0.96
N VAL A 200 -6.02 -7.44 -0.03
CA VAL A 200 -6.05 -8.64 0.82
C VAL A 200 -6.19 -9.91 -0.02
N VAL A 201 -7.18 -9.95 -0.93
CA VAL A 201 -7.44 -11.15 -1.76
C VAL A 201 -6.25 -11.45 -2.67
N VAL A 202 -5.69 -10.43 -3.32
CA VAL A 202 -4.53 -10.59 -4.22
C VAL A 202 -3.30 -11.03 -3.44
N SER A 203 -2.99 -10.37 -2.32
CA SER A 203 -1.78 -10.69 -1.55
C SER A 203 -1.86 -12.08 -0.91
N VAL A 204 -2.98 -12.41 -0.27
CA VAL A 204 -3.18 -13.73 0.32
C VAL A 204 -3.19 -14.81 -0.76
N GLY A 205 -3.90 -14.57 -1.87
CA GLY A 205 -3.97 -15.51 -2.99
C GLY A 205 -2.60 -15.82 -3.59
N ILE A 206 -1.77 -14.80 -3.81
CA ILE A 206 -0.39 -14.99 -4.29
C ILE A 206 0.48 -15.63 -3.21
N GLY A 207 0.32 -15.25 -1.95
CA GLY A 207 1.05 -15.84 -0.83
C GLY A 207 0.83 -17.36 -0.70
N LEU A 208 -0.36 -17.85 -1.02
CA LEU A 208 -0.67 -19.29 -1.00
C LEU A 208 0.09 -20.09 -2.07
N LEU A 209 0.67 -19.45 -3.09
CA LEU A 209 1.51 -20.10 -4.09
C LEU A 209 2.94 -20.33 -3.60
N ASN A 210 3.30 -19.75 -2.44
CA ASN A 210 4.65 -19.82 -1.90
C ASN A 210 4.97 -21.22 -1.34
N PRO A 211 6.15 -21.79 -1.61
CA PRO A 211 6.56 -23.10 -1.10
C PRO A 211 6.66 -23.17 0.43
N HIS A 212 6.88 -22.05 1.11
CA HIS A 212 6.84 -21.96 2.57
C HIS A 212 5.41 -21.94 3.15
N GLY A 213 4.39 -21.96 2.29
CA GLY A 213 2.99 -22.17 2.66
C GLY A 213 2.42 -21.09 3.58
N LEU A 214 1.60 -21.53 4.55
CA LEU A 214 0.86 -20.63 5.43
C LEU A 214 1.72 -19.71 6.29
N ILE A 215 2.99 -20.02 6.52
CA ILE A 215 3.90 -19.16 7.28
C ILE A 215 4.10 -17.82 6.55
N ILE A 216 4.39 -17.86 5.25
CA ILE A 216 4.54 -16.64 4.44
C ILE A 216 3.21 -15.89 4.33
N VAL A 217 2.10 -16.60 4.22
CA VAL A 217 0.78 -15.95 4.23
C VAL A 217 0.56 -15.17 5.53
N ALA A 218 0.85 -15.79 6.69
CA ALA A 218 0.59 -15.17 7.98
C ALA A 218 1.56 -14.03 8.31
N ILE A 219 2.87 -14.22 8.08
CA ILE A 219 3.92 -13.28 8.53
C ILE A 219 4.10 -12.12 7.54
N SER A 220 4.02 -12.39 6.23
CA SER A 220 4.31 -11.40 5.20
C SER A 220 3.09 -10.95 4.42
N ALA A 221 2.42 -11.84 3.68
CA ALA A 221 1.32 -11.46 2.80
C ALA A 221 0.13 -10.87 3.57
N ALA A 222 -0.29 -11.48 4.68
CA ALA A 222 -1.37 -10.96 5.51
C ALA A 222 -0.92 -9.72 6.33
N ALA A 223 0.30 -9.71 6.85
CA ALA A 223 0.81 -8.55 7.59
C ALA A 223 0.91 -7.31 6.69
N SER A 224 1.42 -7.45 5.46
CA SER A 224 1.53 -6.34 4.51
C SER A 224 0.18 -5.88 3.93
N SER A 225 -0.79 -6.77 3.76
CA SER A 225 -2.09 -6.43 3.19
C SER A 225 -3.17 -6.15 4.24
N LEU A 226 -3.45 -7.09 5.17
CA LEU A 226 -4.44 -6.89 6.22
C LEU A 226 -3.97 -5.88 7.27
N GLY A 227 -2.72 -6.03 7.74
CA GLY A 227 -2.15 -5.20 8.79
C GLY A 227 -1.76 -3.81 8.29
N ALA A 228 -0.77 -3.74 7.41
CA ALA A 228 -0.19 -2.47 6.97
C ALA A 228 -1.19 -1.57 6.23
N SER A 229 -2.17 -2.12 5.50
CA SER A 229 -3.21 -1.33 4.84
C SER A 229 -4.52 -1.20 5.62
N SER A 230 -4.60 -1.67 6.87
CA SER A 230 -5.80 -1.58 7.73
C SER A 230 -6.33 -0.16 7.92
N GLY A 231 -5.48 0.84 7.74
CA GLY A 231 -5.84 2.26 7.75
C GLY A 231 -7.01 2.61 6.80
N PHE A 232 -7.19 1.88 5.72
CA PHE A 232 -8.34 2.06 4.83
C PHE A 232 -9.69 1.85 5.52
N LEU A 233 -9.77 0.99 6.53
CA LEU A 233 -10.99 0.76 7.31
C LEU A 233 -11.36 1.97 8.18
N TRP A 234 -10.36 2.78 8.59
CA TRP A 234 -10.53 3.95 9.46
C TRP A 234 -10.78 5.23 8.67
N MET A 235 -10.31 5.31 7.41
CA MET A 235 -10.44 6.52 6.58
C MET A 235 -11.87 7.02 6.47
N MET A 236 -12.85 6.11 6.43
CA MET A 236 -14.26 6.45 6.32
C MET A 236 -14.80 7.28 7.49
N GLN A 237 -14.18 7.15 8.67
CA GLN A 237 -14.58 7.86 9.88
C GLN A 237 -13.99 9.27 9.94
N LEU A 238 -12.90 9.51 9.19
CA LEU A 238 -12.18 10.77 9.13
C LEU A 238 -12.62 11.68 7.98
N LEU A 239 -13.48 11.18 7.07
CA LEU A 239 -14.04 12.00 5.99
C LEU A 239 -14.99 13.05 6.53
N ASP A 240 -14.85 14.29 6.04
CA ASP A 240 -15.79 15.35 6.33
C ASP A 240 -17.11 15.12 5.58
N ARG A 241 -18.13 14.71 6.31
CA ARG A 241 -19.45 14.36 5.77
C ARG A 241 -20.23 15.57 5.26
N GLU A 242 -20.00 16.70 5.86
CA GLU A 242 -20.75 17.94 5.60
C GLU A 242 -20.09 18.79 4.50
N ARG A 243 -18.88 18.46 4.07
CA ARG A 243 -18.18 19.18 3.00
C ARG A 243 -18.94 19.06 1.69
N PRO A 244 -19.50 20.15 1.16
CA PRO A 244 -20.15 20.12 -0.14
C PRO A 244 -19.10 20.04 -1.25
N VAL A 245 -19.14 18.99 -2.06
CA VAL A 245 -18.33 18.87 -3.27
C VAL A 245 -19.24 18.60 -4.45
N ALA A 246 -19.08 19.43 -5.49
CA ALA A 246 -19.90 19.31 -6.70
C ALA A 246 -19.78 17.91 -7.32
N LEU A 247 -20.88 17.42 -7.85
CA LEU A 247 -20.88 16.21 -8.67
C LEU A 247 -20.53 16.56 -10.13
N PRO A 248 -19.83 15.72 -10.87
CA PRO A 248 -19.36 14.40 -10.44
C PRO A 248 -18.00 14.44 -9.77
N GLY A 249 -17.71 14.37 -8.57
CA GLY A 249 -16.36 14.30 -7.97
C GLY A 249 -15.40 13.33 -8.67
N LEU A 250 -14.47 12.72 -7.96
CA LEU A 250 -13.58 11.68 -8.49
C LEU A 250 -14.40 10.44 -8.86
N VAL A 251 -14.55 10.18 -10.16
CA VAL A 251 -15.25 9.02 -10.71
C VAL A 251 -14.28 8.20 -11.56
N VAL A 252 -13.90 7.04 -11.07
CA VAL A 252 -13.08 6.07 -11.82
C VAL A 252 -13.92 5.53 -12.98
N GLN A 253 -13.51 5.83 -14.20
CA GLN A 253 -14.21 5.42 -15.40
C GLN A 253 -13.78 4.04 -15.87
N ARG A 254 -14.69 3.29 -16.53
CA ARG A 254 -14.37 2.02 -17.16
C ARG A 254 -13.19 2.19 -18.14
N SER A 255 -12.15 1.38 -17.97
CA SER A 255 -10.97 1.42 -18.81
C SER A 255 -10.39 0.01 -19.01
N TRP A 256 -10.60 -0.53 -20.18
CA TRP A 256 -10.06 -1.85 -20.54
C TRP A 256 -8.53 -1.90 -20.51
N ARG A 257 -7.85 -0.77 -20.76
CA ARG A 257 -6.39 -0.67 -20.64
C ARG A 257 -5.93 -0.89 -19.20
N TRP A 258 -6.55 -0.23 -18.23
CA TRP A 258 -6.22 -0.41 -16.81
C TRP A 258 -6.62 -1.79 -16.30
N ILE A 259 -7.75 -2.33 -16.78
CA ILE A 259 -8.20 -3.69 -16.44
C ILE A 259 -7.20 -4.72 -16.95
N ALA A 260 -6.81 -4.63 -18.23
CA ALA A 260 -5.81 -5.54 -18.80
C ALA A 260 -4.46 -5.43 -18.12
N LEU A 261 -3.98 -4.21 -17.83
CA LEU A 261 -2.71 -3.98 -17.14
C LEU A 261 -2.72 -4.57 -15.72
N GLY A 262 -3.78 -4.30 -14.95
CA GLY A 262 -3.92 -4.84 -13.59
C GLY A 262 -4.00 -6.36 -13.57
N ALA A 263 -4.78 -6.95 -14.48
CA ALA A 263 -4.88 -8.41 -14.59
C ALA A 263 -3.55 -9.04 -15.02
N ALA A 264 -2.91 -8.50 -16.08
CA ALA A 264 -1.63 -9.00 -16.56
C ALA A 264 -0.53 -8.89 -15.50
N ALA A 265 -0.42 -7.75 -14.81
CA ALA A 265 0.55 -7.57 -13.73
C ALA A 265 0.31 -8.57 -12.59
N THR A 266 -0.95 -8.79 -12.19
CA THR A 266 -1.30 -9.76 -11.14
C THR A 266 -0.90 -11.18 -11.55
N ILE A 267 -1.23 -11.60 -12.77
CA ILE A 267 -0.91 -12.93 -13.28
C ILE A 267 0.60 -13.13 -13.36
N VAL A 268 1.32 -12.18 -13.98
CA VAL A 268 2.79 -12.25 -14.11
C VAL A 268 3.44 -12.29 -12.73
N TYR A 269 3.04 -11.42 -11.81
CA TYR A 269 3.59 -11.38 -10.47
C TYR A 269 3.33 -12.68 -9.68
N ALA A 270 2.12 -13.24 -9.82
CA ALA A 270 1.75 -14.51 -9.21
C ALA A 270 2.57 -15.69 -9.77
N ILE A 271 2.78 -15.75 -11.09
CA ILE A 271 3.55 -16.84 -11.72
C ILE A 271 5.04 -16.73 -11.42
N VAL A 272 5.59 -15.51 -11.44
CA VAL A 272 7.04 -15.27 -11.30
C VAL A 272 7.46 -15.33 -9.84
N PHE A 273 6.79 -14.58 -8.97
CA PHE A 273 7.23 -14.40 -7.58
C PHE A 273 6.42 -15.22 -6.56
N GLY A 274 5.25 -15.73 -6.93
CA GLY A 274 4.45 -16.60 -6.06
C GLY A 274 5.23 -17.84 -5.62
N PRO A 275 5.77 -18.65 -6.58
CA PRO A 275 6.55 -19.84 -6.27
C PRO A 275 7.95 -19.58 -5.69
N THR A 276 8.39 -18.32 -5.61
CA THR A 276 9.74 -17.90 -5.23
C THR A 276 10.81 -18.28 -6.26
N LEU A 277 11.47 -17.25 -6.79
CA LEU A 277 12.66 -17.44 -7.62
C LEU A 277 13.90 -17.64 -6.74
N ARG A 278 14.77 -18.54 -7.15
CA ARG A 278 16.10 -18.76 -6.58
C ARG A 278 17.11 -18.48 -7.69
N PRO A 279 17.62 -17.24 -7.76
CA PRO A 279 18.58 -16.84 -8.79
C PRO A 279 19.94 -17.49 -8.64
#